data_caabdb6175144e62aec90e89c4bc36d9
#
_entry.id   caabdb6175144e62aec90e89c4bc36d9
#
_cell.length_a   1.000
_cell.length_b   1.000
_cell.length_c   1.000
_cell.angle_alpha   90.00
_cell.angle_beta   90.00
_cell.angle_gamma   90.00
#
_symmetry.space_group_name_H-M   'P 1'
#
loop_
_entity.id
_entity.type
_entity.pdbx_description
1 polymer ?
#
loop_
_entity_poly.entity_id
_entity_poly.type
_entity_poly.pdbx_seq_one_letter_code
_entity_poly.pdbx_strand_id
1 'polypeptide(L)'
;MQPIFDNLNALIIGGILLLGLSVSQGRSQRAGIEQIASHSVKAKTLVFGHWVESDVLGLGANVGRNTYRFDDPVVDAAGNTARWSFYSDSVRVDGSTLRRVVRYRLIPTTRAAFRDTTYQLYKVLRDSATVAVRGGVPDAVRDTDWQRATWSIGTLSFFQIQMLDRNGTTPRMPSGAVDVDKADYVRVRFGVVPEYVLKPDNYIRELYWVRTMKVRPYWAPPT
;
A
#
# COMPACT_ATOMS: atom_id res chain seq x y z
N MET A 1 43.73 11.57 56.48
CA MET A 1 43.32 10.55 55.48
C MET A 1 41.82 10.52 55.20
N GLN A 2 40.92 10.86 56.15
CA GLN A 2 39.48 10.94 55.89
C GLN A 2 39.03 11.76 54.70
N PRO A 3 39.50 13.02 54.44
CA PRO A 3 38.96 13.83 53.34
C PRO A 3 39.24 13.27 51.94
N ILE A 4 40.28 12.41 51.80
CA ILE A 4 40.58 11.79 50.50
C ILE A 4 39.58 10.68 50.21
N PHE A 5 39.19 9.90 51.21
CA PHE A 5 38.19 8.83 51.06
C PHE A 5 36.79 9.40 50.81
N ASP A 6 36.44 10.51 51.46
CA ASP A 6 35.14 11.18 51.26
C ASP A 6 35.04 11.75 49.84
N ASN A 7 36.10 12.35 49.32
CA ASN A 7 36.14 12.82 47.95
C ASN A 7 36.08 11.68 46.92
N LEU A 8 36.77 10.57 47.18
CA LEU A 8 36.71 9.39 46.31
C LEU A 8 35.33 8.75 46.29
N ASN A 9 34.68 8.62 47.44
CA ASN A 9 33.31 8.13 47.54
C ASN A 9 32.31 9.04 46.82
N ALA A 10 32.43 10.36 46.97
CA ALA A 10 31.62 11.32 46.26
C ALA A 10 31.77 11.22 44.75
N LEU A 11 33.01 10.99 44.26
CA LEU A 11 33.32 10.85 42.85
C LEU A 11 32.73 9.54 42.27
N ILE A 12 32.81 8.45 43.03
CA ILE A 12 32.22 7.15 42.65
C ILE A 12 30.70 7.26 42.59
N ILE A 13 30.07 7.81 43.60
CA ILE A 13 28.60 7.98 43.65
C ILE A 13 28.14 8.90 42.53
N GLY A 14 28.83 10.03 42.28
CA GLY A 14 28.58 10.94 41.20
C GLY A 14 28.69 10.27 39.81
N GLY A 15 29.73 9.42 39.64
CA GLY A 15 29.94 8.64 38.42
C GLY A 15 28.78 7.63 38.17
N ILE A 16 28.34 6.92 39.20
CA ILE A 16 27.24 5.97 39.12
C ILE A 16 25.93 6.70 38.77
N LEU A 17 25.68 7.84 39.38
CA LEU A 17 24.47 8.66 39.09
C LEU A 17 24.48 9.18 37.66
N LEU A 18 25.63 9.67 37.17
CA LEU A 18 25.78 10.12 35.78
C LEU A 18 25.56 8.98 34.77
N LEU A 19 26.12 7.79 35.06
CA LEU A 19 25.87 6.59 34.25
C LEU A 19 24.37 6.23 34.24
N GLY A 20 23.74 6.23 35.41
CA GLY A 20 22.29 5.95 35.54
C GLY A 20 21.43 6.93 34.75
N LEU A 21 21.75 8.25 34.83
CA LEU A 21 21.10 9.28 34.04
C LEU A 21 21.31 9.10 32.54
N SER A 22 22.53 8.81 32.11
CA SER A 22 22.86 8.59 30.69
C SER A 22 22.09 7.38 30.13
N VAL A 23 22.01 6.28 30.85
CA VAL A 23 21.24 5.09 30.46
C VAL A 23 19.73 5.41 30.41
N SER A 24 19.22 6.14 31.38
CA SER A 24 17.81 6.56 31.41
C SER A 24 17.45 7.47 30.25
N GLN A 25 18.31 8.46 29.95
CA GLN A 25 18.13 9.35 28.79
C GLN A 25 18.17 8.57 27.47
N GLY A 26 19.12 7.63 27.33
CA GLY A 26 19.19 6.77 26.14
C GLY A 26 17.94 5.93 25.93
N ARG A 27 17.37 5.38 27.00
CA ARG A 27 16.09 4.63 26.95
C ARG A 27 14.93 5.53 26.57
N SER A 28 14.83 6.71 27.18
CA SER A 28 13.77 7.68 26.88
C SER A 28 13.84 8.16 25.42
N GLN A 29 15.02 8.45 24.91
CA GLN A 29 15.20 8.83 23.50
C GLN A 29 14.80 7.71 22.54
N ARG A 30 15.16 6.45 22.83
CA ARG A 30 14.74 5.30 22.01
C ARG A 30 13.24 5.13 22.02
N ALA A 31 12.59 5.22 23.17
CA ALA A 31 11.14 5.15 23.27
C ALA A 31 10.45 6.30 22.48
N GLY A 32 10.99 7.51 22.54
CA GLY A 32 10.49 8.65 21.76
C GLY A 32 10.61 8.42 20.25
N ILE A 33 11.74 7.90 19.78
CA ILE A 33 11.96 7.57 18.38
C ILE A 33 10.96 6.47 17.93
N GLU A 34 10.77 5.41 18.71
CA GLU A 34 9.83 4.35 18.40
C GLU A 34 8.39 4.86 18.33
N GLN A 35 8.00 5.77 19.22
CA GLN A 35 6.69 6.39 19.22
C GLN A 35 6.45 7.24 17.96
N ILE A 36 7.40 8.11 17.62
CA ILE A 36 7.35 8.92 16.38
C ILE A 36 7.21 8.02 15.16
N ALA A 37 7.97 6.93 15.14
CA ALA A 37 7.90 5.94 14.09
C ALA A 37 6.54 5.31 13.94
N SER A 38 6.04 4.83 15.03
CA SER A 38 4.72 4.19 15.04
C SER A 38 3.64 5.15 14.53
N HIS A 39 3.69 6.41 14.97
CA HIS A 39 2.77 7.43 14.46
C HIS A 39 2.94 7.71 12.98
N SER A 40 4.16 7.83 12.51
CA SER A 40 4.46 8.05 11.08
C SER A 40 3.94 6.89 10.22
N VAL A 41 4.18 5.63 10.63
CA VAL A 41 3.67 4.46 9.90
C VAL A 41 2.16 4.42 9.89
N LYS A 42 1.51 4.69 11.03
CA LYS A 42 0.04 4.77 11.09
C LYS A 42 -0.51 5.81 10.13
N ALA A 43 0.05 7.02 10.13
CA ALA A 43 -0.37 8.09 9.23
C ALA A 43 -0.18 7.68 7.76
N LYS A 44 0.98 7.16 7.38
CA LYS A 44 1.27 6.68 6.03
C LYS A 44 0.32 5.54 5.61
N THR A 45 0.03 4.61 6.51
CA THR A 45 -0.89 3.49 6.25
C THR A 45 -2.31 3.99 5.99
N LEU A 46 -2.80 4.94 6.81
CA LEU A 46 -4.13 5.51 6.64
C LEU A 46 -4.24 6.30 5.34
N VAL A 47 -3.26 7.16 5.04
CA VAL A 47 -3.27 7.96 3.82
C VAL A 47 -3.24 7.06 2.58
N PHE A 48 -2.38 6.05 2.55
CA PHE A 48 -2.32 5.10 1.44
C PHE A 48 -3.59 4.24 1.36
N GLY A 49 -4.13 3.80 2.49
CA GLY A 49 -5.39 3.06 2.57
C GLY A 49 -6.57 3.87 2.02
N HIS A 50 -6.71 5.14 2.41
CA HIS A 50 -7.74 6.03 1.87
C HIS A 50 -7.60 6.27 0.37
N TRP A 51 -6.37 6.39 -0.10
CA TRP A 51 -6.11 6.56 -1.51
C TRP A 51 -6.55 5.34 -2.33
N VAL A 52 -6.13 4.14 -1.92
CA VAL A 52 -6.57 2.89 -2.54
C VAL A 52 -8.08 2.73 -2.46
N GLU A 53 -8.68 3.05 -1.32
CA GLU A 53 -10.13 2.99 -1.12
C GLU A 53 -10.87 3.92 -2.08
N SER A 54 -10.44 5.16 -2.19
CA SER A 54 -11.04 6.14 -3.11
C SER A 54 -10.99 5.68 -4.56
N ASP A 55 -9.88 5.10 -4.98
CA ASP A 55 -9.73 4.56 -6.33
C ASP A 55 -10.63 3.34 -6.56
N VAL A 56 -10.68 2.40 -5.61
CA VAL A 56 -11.51 1.18 -5.72
C VAL A 56 -13.01 1.52 -5.66
N LEU A 57 -13.42 2.51 -4.87
CA LEU A 57 -14.81 2.98 -4.86
C LEU A 57 -15.22 3.63 -6.18
N GLY A 58 -14.27 4.18 -6.93
CA GLY A 58 -14.46 4.68 -8.28
C GLY A 58 -14.46 3.60 -9.37
N LEU A 59 -14.04 2.38 -9.03
CA LEU A 59 -13.90 1.27 -9.96
C LEU A 59 -15.27 0.87 -10.57
N GLY A 60 -15.29 0.72 -11.89
CA GLY A 60 -16.48 0.31 -12.61
C GLY A 60 -17.56 1.38 -12.74
N ALA A 61 -17.31 2.61 -12.28
CA ALA A 61 -18.29 3.69 -12.43
C ALA A 61 -18.62 3.92 -13.92
N ASN A 62 -19.90 3.82 -14.26
CA ASN A 62 -20.46 4.01 -15.61
C ASN A 62 -19.90 3.08 -16.70
N VAL A 63 -19.18 2.01 -16.33
CA VAL A 63 -18.67 1.02 -17.27
C VAL A 63 -19.81 0.13 -17.75
N GLY A 64 -20.03 0.05 -19.07
CA GLY A 64 -21.07 -0.77 -19.67
C GLY A 64 -20.78 -2.27 -19.55
N ARG A 65 -21.83 -3.10 -19.67
CA ARG A 65 -21.73 -4.59 -19.53
C ARG A 65 -20.82 -5.27 -20.53
N ASN A 66 -20.58 -4.65 -21.68
CA ASN A 66 -19.76 -5.24 -22.75
C ASN A 66 -18.27 -4.94 -22.60
N THR A 67 -17.85 -4.36 -21.47
CA THR A 67 -16.47 -3.96 -21.25
C THR A 67 -16.02 -4.37 -19.84
N TYR A 68 -14.74 -4.72 -19.71
CA TYR A 68 -14.19 -5.09 -18.41
C TYR A 68 -14.10 -3.88 -17.48
N ARG A 69 -14.37 -4.10 -16.18
CA ARG A 69 -14.22 -3.10 -15.12
C ARG A 69 -12.80 -3.05 -14.58
N PHE A 70 -12.07 -4.14 -14.71
CA PHE A 70 -10.68 -4.31 -14.25
C PHE A 70 -10.03 -5.51 -14.94
N ASP A 71 -8.71 -5.52 -14.94
CA ASP A 71 -7.92 -6.65 -15.42
C ASP A 71 -7.72 -7.68 -14.29
N ASP A 72 -7.35 -8.91 -14.67
CA ASP A 72 -6.88 -9.91 -13.72
C ASP A 72 -5.57 -9.42 -13.06
N PRO A 73 -5.47 -9.45 -11.72
CA PRO A 73 -4.24 -9.08 -11.03
C PRO A 73 -3.07 -9.98 -11.43
N VAL A 74 -2.01 -9.40 -11.94
CA VAL A 74 -0.76 -10.13 -12.19
C VAL A 74 -0.03 -10.31 -10.87
N VAL A 75 0.20 -11.57 -10.48
CA VAL A 75 0.83 -11.93 -9.20
C VAL A 75 2.28 -12.36 -9.45
N ASP A 76 3.20 -11.91 -8.60
CA ASP A 76 4.60 -12.33 -8.62
C ASP A 76 4.81 -13.67 -7.89
N ALA A 77 6.03 -14.20 -7.95
CA ALA A 77 6.39 -15.46 -7.30
C ALA A 77 6.28 -15.42 -5.75
N ALA A 78 6.28 -14.24 -5.15
CA ALA A 78 6.12 -14.05 -3.71
C ALA A 78 4.62 -13.89 -3.29
N GLY A 79 3.70 -13.95 -4.24
CA GLY A 79 2.26 -13.79 -4.02
C GLY A 79 1.80 -12.33 -3.92
N ASN A 80 2.64 -11.37 -4.30
CA ASN A 80 2.26 -9.97 -4.36
C ASN A 80 1.59 -9.65 -5.70
N THR A 81 0.70 -8.67 -5.70
CA THR A 81 0.15 -8.11 -6.93
C THR A 81 1.18 -7.19 -7.58
N ALA A 82 1.88 -7.70 -8.59
CA ALA A 82 2.89 -6.96 -9.32
C ALA A 82 2.30 -5.85 -10.21
N ARG A 83 1.11 -6.11 -10.77
CA ARG A 83 0.38 -5.15 -11.61
C ARG A 83 -1.13 -5.41 -11.52
N TRP A 84 -1.89 -4.33 -11.50
CA TRP A 84 -3.34 -4.37 -11.60
C TRP A 84 -3.86 -3.09 -12.24
N SER A 85 -4.83 -3.23 -13.14
CA SER A 85 -5.48 -2.09 -13.79
C SER A 85 -6.98 -2.18 -13.60
N PHE A 86 -7.63 -1.02 -13.49
CA PHE A 86 -9.08 -0.93 -13.41
C PHE A 86 -9.59 0.32 -14.15
N TYR A 87 -10.87 0.32 -14.45
CA TYR A 87 -11.49 1.25 -15.39
C TYR A 87 -12.67 1.96 -14.75
N SER A 88 -12.87 3.22 -15.14
CA SER A 88 -14.09 3.98 -14.86
C SER A 88 -14.41 4.85 -16.06
N ASP A 89 -15.68 4.97 -16.39
CA ASP A 89 -16.14 5.80 -17.52
C ASP A 89 -16.79 7.09 -16.99
N SER A 90 -16.55 8.18 -17.71
CA SER A 90 -17.21 9.47 -17.48
C SER A 90 -17.83 9.96 -18.77
N VAL A 91 -19.10 10.39 -18.69
CA VAL A 91 -19.81 10.99 -19.82
C VAL A 91 -19.65 12.50 -19.73
N ARG A 92 -19.18 13.11 -20.80
CA ARG A 92 -19.08 14.57 -20.92
C ARG A 92 -20.42 15.20 -21.30
N VAL A 93 -20.50 16.50 -21.15
CA VAL A 93 -21.69 17.29 -21.51
C VAL A 93 -22.07 17.17 -23.01
N ASP A 94 -21.05 16.96 -23.86
CA ASP A 94 -21.22 16.73 -25.30
C ASP A 94 -21.64 15.30 -25.67
N GLY A 95 -21.92 14.45 -24.67
CA GLY A 95 -22.29 13.05 -24.87
C GLY A 95 -21.11 12.10 -25.13
N SER A 96 -19.89 12.61 -25.27
CA SER A 96 -18.70 11.76 -25.46
C SER A 96 -18.36 11.04 -24.15
N THR A 97 -17.91 9.78 -24.28
CA THR A 97 -17.48 8.97 -23.13
C THR A 97 -15.97 8.90 -23.09
N LEU A 98 -15.42 9.18 -21.92
CA LEU A 98 -14.01 9.01 -21.64
C LEU A 98 -13.83 7.86 -20.65
N ARG A 99 -12.87 6.99 -20.93
CA ARG A 99 -12.42 5.95 -20.01
C ARG A 99 -11.17 6.41 -19.28
N ARG A 100 -11.27 6.44 -17.97
CA ARG A 100 -10.11 6.57 -17.09
C ARG A 100 -9.59 5.18 -16.77
N VAL A 101 -8.33 4.96 -17.02
CA VAL A 101 -7.57 3.76 -16.66
C VAL A 101 -6.68 4.10 -15.50
N VAL A 102 -6.74 3.34 -14.42
CA VAL A 102 -5.82 3.44 -13.30
C VAL A 102 -5.03 2.14 -13.20
N ARG A 103 -3.71 2.26 -13.09
CA ARG A 103 -2.82 1.11 -13.01
C ARG A 103 -1.95 1.20 -11.78
N TYR A 104 -1.95 0.16 -10.97
CA TYR A 104 -0.99 -0.04 -9.89
C TYR A 104 0.14 -0.95 -10.36
N ARG A 105 1.37 -0.57 -10.04
CA ARG A 105 2.57 -1.36 -10.26
C ARG A 105 3.37 -1.45 -8.99
N LEU A 106 3.72 -2.66 -8.58
CA LEU A 106 4.58 -2.90 -7.44
C LEU A 106 6.04 -2.85 -7.89
N ILE A 107 6.79 -1.91 -7.37
CA ILE A 107 8.18 -1.68 -7.72
C ILE A 107 9.07 -2.11 -6.56
N PRO A 108 9.97 -3.08 -6.75
CA PRO A 108 10.95 -3.43 -5.73
C PRO A 108 11.89 -2.26 -5.47
N THR A 109 12.21 -2.02 -4.20
CA THR A 109 13.08 -0.93 -3.78
C THR A 109 14.34 -1.48 -3.13
N THR A 110 14.39 -1.48 -1.81
CA THR A 110 15.53 -1.95 -1.03
C THR A 110 15.26 -3.33 -0.46
N ARG A 111 16.33 -4.05 -0.13
CA ARG A 111 16.24 -5.24 0.69
C ARG A 111 16.58 -4.88 2.11
N ALA A 112 15.77 -5.31 3.04
CA ALA A 112 16.03 -5.19 4.46
C ALA A 112 16.44 -6.54 5.01
N ALA A 113 17.60 -6.59 5.68
CA ALA A 113 18.00 -7.76 6.44
C ALA A 113 17.46 -7.63 7.86
N PHE A 114 16.78 -8.65 8.34
CA PHE A 114 16.34 -8.75 9.72
C PHE A 114 16.71 -10.15 10.23
N ARG A 115 17.60 -10.21 11.22
CA ARG A 115 18.26 -11.45 11.64
C ARG A 115 18.89 -12.14 10.42
N ASP A 116 18.57 -13.40 10.18
CA ASP A 116 19.12 -14.20 9.08
C ASP A 116 18.24 -14.17 7.81
N THR A 117 17.20 -13.34 7.80
CA THR A 117 16.25 -13.29 6.70
C THR A 117 16.31 -11.94 5.98
N THR A 118 16.41 -11.99 4.65
CA THR A 118 16.38 -10.80 3.81
C THR A 118 14.97 -10.65 3.22
N TYR A 119 14.34 -9.50 3.48
CA TYR A 119 13.03 -9.15 2.97
C TYR A 119 13.17 -8.17 1.81
N GLN A 120 12.47 -8.43 0.71
CA GLN A 120 12.31 -7.45 -0.37
C GLN A 120 11.25 -6.44 0.05
N LEU A 121 11.56 -5.17 -0.08
CA LEU A 121 10.64 -4.07 0.16
C LEU A 121 10.20 -3.45 -1.15
N TYR A 122 9.01 -2.82 -1.15
CA TYR A 122 8.35 -2.34 -2.35
C TYR A 122 7.79 -0.94 -2.17
N LYS A 123 7.53 -0.29 -3.30
CA LYS A 123 6.64 0.86 -3.41
C LYS A 123 5.60 0.60 -4.48
N VAL A 124 4.38 1.08 -4.26
CA VAL A 124 3.34 1.05 -5.30
C VAL A 124 3.43 2.34 -6.10
N LEU A 125 3.55 2.20 -7.40
CA LEU A 125 3.41 3.28 -8.36
C LEU A 125 2.00 3.23 -8.96
N ARG A 126 1.29 4.35 -8.86
CA ARG A 126 -0.02 4.54 -9.48
C ARG A 126 0.14 5.39 -10.72
N ASP A 127 -0.23 4.85 -11.85
CA ASP A 127 -0.36 5.58 -13.12
C ASP A 127 -1.84 5.76 -13.45
N SER A 128 -2.20 6.83 -14.15
CA SER A 128 -3.54 6.99 -14.71
C SER A 128 -3.45 7.50 -16.14
N ALA A 129 -4.38 7.04 -16.98
CA ALA A 129 -4.54 7.51 -18.34
C ALA A 129 -6.02 7.78 -18.61
N THR A 130 -6.30 8.64 -19.59
CA THR A 130 -7.66 8.90 -20.04
C THR A 130 -7.70 8.73 -21.56
N VAL A 131 -8.59 7.86 -22.02
CA VAL A 131 -8.76 7.55 -23.43
C VAL A 131 -10.23 7.77 -23.85
N ALA A 132 -10.45 8.06 -25.13
CA ALA A 132 -11.78 8.16 -25.68
C ALA A 132 -12.43 6.78 -25.83
N VAL A 133 -13.74 6.71 -25.64
CA VAL A 133 -14.56 5.51 -25.92
C VAL A 133 -15.38 5.80 -27.17
N ARG A 134 -15.14 5.03 -28.25
CA ARG A 134 -15.83 5.17 -29.53
C ARG A 134 -16.64 3.92 -29.83
N GLY A 135 -17.95 4.08 -30.01
CA GLY A 135 -18.83 2.93 -30.25
C GLY A 135 -18.81 1.86 -29.14
N GLY A 136 -18.57 2.27 -27.89
CA GLY A 136 -18.46 1.36 -26.75
C GLY A 136 -17.08 0.69 -26.57
N VAL A 137 -16.13 0.96 -27.50
CA VAL A 137 -14.77 0.41 -27.41
C VAL A 137 -13.80 1.53 -27.01
N PRO A 138 -13.00 1.37 -25.97
CA PRO A 138 -11.98 2.35 -25.60
C PRO A 138 -10.83 2.33 -26.59
N ASP A 139 -10.29 3.50 -26.89
CA ASP A 139 -9.03 3.59 -27.63
C ASP A 139 -7.90 2.92 -26.84
N ALA A 140 -6.92 2.37 -27.55
CA ALA A 140 -5.76 1.77 -26.90
C ALA A 140 -4.96 2.82 -26.12
N VAL A 141 -4.60 2.50 -24.87
CA VAL A 141 -3.74 3.37 -24.06
C VAL A 141 -2.31 3.31 -24.60
N ARG A 142 -1.79 4.45 -25.04
CA ARG A 142 -0.39 4.59 -25.47
C ARG A 142 0.51 4.90 -24.29
N ASP A 143 1.80 4.65 -24.42
CA ASP A 143 2.75 4.96 -23.35
C ASP A 143 2.82 6.45 -23.02
N THR A 144 2.53 7.32 -23.98
CA THR A 144 2.46 8.77 -23.80
C THR A 144 1.22 9.26 -23.03
N ASP A 145 0.17 8.44 -22.96
CA ASP A 145 -1.10 8.81 -22.32
C ASP A 145 -1.05 8.65 -20.80
N TRP A 146 -0.05 7.94 -20.29
CA TRP A 146 0.12 7.72 -18.86
C TRP A 146 0.62 8.97 -18.16
N GLN A 147 -0.21 9.50 -17.29
CA GLN A 147 0.17 10.53 -16.35
C GLN A 147 0.79 9.87 -15.13
N ARG A 148 2.07 10.12 -14.89
CA ARG A 148 2.74 9.67 -13.67
C ARG A 148 2.10 10.39 -12.49
N ALA A 149 1.38 9.65 -11.70
CA ALA A 149 0.71 10.28 -10.61
C ALA A 149 1.53 10.20 -9.33
N THR A 150 1.66 9.07 -8.70
CA THR A 150 2.05 9.14 -7.29
C THR A 150 2.64 7.81 -6.84
N TRP A 151 3.72 7.91 -6.05
CA TRP A 151 4.26 6.79 -5.32
C TRP A 151 3.51 6.57 -4.02
N SER A 152 3.42 5.33 -3.55
CA SER A 152 2.98 5.06 -2.19
C SER A 152 3.82 5.87 -1.20
N ILE A 153 3.17 6.48 -0.23
CA ILE A 153 3.79 7.36 0.76
C ILE A 153 4.74 6.57 1.69
N GLY A 154 4.53 5.25 1.80
CA GLY A 154 5.34 4.36 2.63
C GLY A 154 6.02 3.26 1.82
N THR A 155 7.01 2.63 2.44
CA THR A 155 7.63 1.40 1.97
C THR A 155 6.79 0.22 2.43
N LEU A 156 6.52 -0.72 1.52
CA LEU A 156 5.66 -1.86 1.74
C LEU A 156 6.47 -3.15 1.83
N SER A 157 6.04 -4.05 2.69
CA SER A 157 6.56 -5.43 2.74
C SER A 157 5.84 -6.34 1.75
N PHE A 158 4.55 -6.09 1.53
CA PHE A 158 3.74 -6.77 0.53
C PHE A 158 2.59 -5.88 0.06
N PHE A 159 2.01 -6.22 -1.08
CA PHE A 159 0.80 -5.61 -1.63
C PHE A 159 0.00 -6.66 -2.38
N GLN A 160 -1.24 -6.89 -1.98
CA GLN A 160 -2.07 -7.95 -2.54
C GLN A 160 -3.49 -7.45 -2.83
N ILE A 161 -3.97 -7.77 -4.01
CA ILE A 161 -5.33 -7.51 -4.47
C ILE A 161 -5.97 -8.85 -4.80
N GLN A 162 -7.15 -9.08 -4.25
CA GLN A 162 -7.94 -10.28 -4.49
C GLN A 162 -9.34 -9.88 -4.95
N MET A 163 -9.78 -10.51 -6.02
CA MET A 163 -11.15 -10.44 -6.49
C MET A 163 -11.95 -11.52 -5.79
N LEU A 164 -13.12 -11.16 -5.26
CA LEU A 164 -13.96 -12.09 -4.50
C LEU A 164 -15.38 -12.04 -5.02
N ASP A 165 -16.03 -13.19 -5.03
CA ASP A 165 -17.46 -13.34 -5.26
C ASP A 165 -18.27 -13.04 -3.97
N ARG A 166 -19.58 -13.27 -4.01
CA ARG A 166 -20.48 -13.08 -2.85
C ARG A 166 -20.18 -14.02 -1.68
N ASN A 167 -19.52 -15.14 -1.96
CA ASN A 167 -19.15 -16.13 -0.95
C ASN A 167 -17.77 -15.83 -0.34
N GLY A 168 -17.07 -14.80 -0.82
CA GLY A 168 -15.74 -14.42 -0.37
C GLY A 168 -14.63 -15.29 -0.96
N THR A 169 -14.92 -16.04 -2.03
CA THR A 169 -13.95 -16.85 -2.77
C THR A 169 -13.53 -16.16 -4.07
N THR A 170 -12.33 -16.46 -4.57
CA THR A 170 -11.88 -15.93 -5.85
C THR A 170 -12.59 -16.67 -6.98
N PRO A 171 -13.47 -15.99 -7.74
CA PRO A 171 -14.16 -16.63 -8.85
C PRO A 171 -13.16 -16.97 -9.95
N ARG A 172 -13.21 -18.20 -10.47
CA ARG A 172 -12.30 -18.67 -11.51
C ARG A 172 -13.05 -19.18 -12.72
N MET A 173 -12.49 -18.90 -13.90
CA MET A 173 -12.89 -19.49 -15.15
C MET A 173 -12.38 -20.97 -15.22
N PRO A 174 -12.93 -21.79 -16.11
CA PRO A 174 -12.40 -23.15 -16.35
C PRO A 174 -10.90 -23.16 -16.74
N SER A 175 -10.41 -22.07 -17.31
CA SER A 175 -8.97 -21.87 -17.65
C SER A 175 -8.08 -21.62 -16.43
N GLY A 176 -8.65 -21.44 -15.23
CA GLY A 176 -7.92 -21.08 -14.01
C GLY A 176 -7.73 -19.57 -13.80
N ALA A 177 -7.97 -18.74 -14.81
CA ALA A 177 -7.94 -17.28 -14.69
C ALA A 177 -9.06 -16.77 -13.79
N VAL A 178 -8.91 -15.58 -13.23
CA VAL A 178 -9.96 -14.94 -12.44
C VAL A 178 -11.14 -14.56 -13.33
N ASP A 179 -12.35 -14.97 -12.93
CA ASP A 179 -13.59 -14.56 -13.60
C ASP A 179 -13.98 -13.16 -13.10
N VAL A 180 -13.45 -12.14 -13.78
CA VAL A 180 -13.64 -10.73 -13.41
C VAL A 180 -15.10 -10.28 -13.45
N ASP A 181 -15.95 -10.95 -14.23
CA ASP A 181 -17.38 -10.61 -14.35
C ASP A 181 -18.17 -11.06 -13.13
N LYS A 182 -17.73 -12.12 -12.46
CA LYS A 182 -18.34 -12.63 -11.22
C LYS A 182 -17.77 -12.01 -9.95
N ALA A 183 -16.79 -11.13 -10.05
CA ALA A 183 -16.25 -10.45 -8.89
C ALA A 183 -17.22 -9.35 -8.39
N ASP A 184 -17.72 -9.55 -7.18
CA ASP A 184 -18.57 -8.56 -6.49
C ASP A 184 -17.77 -7.68 -5.52
N TYR A 185 -16.61 -8.17 -5.07
CA TYR A 185 -15.77 -7.47 -4.09
C TYR A 185 -14.29 -7.48 -4.49
N VAL A 186 -13.60 -6.44 -4.10
CA VAL A 186 -12.13 -6.34 -4.14
C VAL A 186 -11.62 -6.28 -2.71
N ARG A 187 -10.73 -7.19 -2.36
CA ARG A 187 -9.99 -7.15 -1.09
C ARG A 187 -8.57 -6.67 -1.36
N VAL A 188 -8.18 -5.59 -0.70
CA VAL A 188 -6.81 -5.09 -0.76
C VAL A 188 -6.14 -5.31 0.59
N ARG A 189 -4.90 -5.79 0.56
CA ARG A 189 -4.05 -6.01 1.73
C ARG A 189 -2.66 -5.48 1.47
N PHE A 190 -2.09 -4.79 2.42
CA PHE A 190 -0.69 -4.37 2.37
C PHE A 190 -0.11 -4.21 3.76
N GLY A 191 1.21 -4.34 3.86
CA GLY A 191 1.97 -4.05 5.06
C GLY A 191 2.87 -2.83 4.84
N VAL A 192 2.85 -1.86 5.76
CA VAL A 192 3.73 -0.68 5.72
C VAL A 192 4.83 -0.84 6.76
N VAL A 193 6.07 -0.61 6.34
CA VAL A 193 7.26 -0.73 7.16
C VAL A 193 7.86 0.66 7.39
N PRO A 194 8.28 1.01 8.62
CA PRO A 194 8.98 2.26 8.90
C PRO A 194 10.34 2.30 8.20
N GLU A 195 10.64 3.36 7.47
CA GLU A 195 11.85 3.48 6.67
C GLU A 195 13.16 3.46 7.49
N TYR A 196 13.12 3.95 8.73
CA TYR A 196 14.34 4.07 9.58
C TYR A 196 14.56 2.87 10.52
N VAL A 197 13.59 1.94 10.62
CA VAL A 197 13.70 0.72 11.44
C VAL A 197 14.43 -0.41 10.69
N LEU A 198 14.93 -0.14 9.49
CA LEU A 198 15.70 -1.07 8.66
C LEU A 198 17.12 -1.33 9.19
N LYS A 199 17.37 -1.07 10.48
CA LYS A 199 18.61 -1.45 11.17
C LYS A 199 18.50 -2.89 11.69
N PRO A 200 19.58 -3.70 11.59
CA PRO A 200 19.56 -5.12 11.94
C PRO A 200 19.04 -5.45 13.35
N ASP A 201 19.19 -4.51 14.29
CA ASP A 201 18.88 -4.73 15.72
C ASP A 201 17.48 -4.23 16.13
N ASN A 202 16.72 -3.65 15.21
CA ASN A 202 15.42 -3.08 15.54
C ASN A 202 14.26 -4.00 15.13
N TYR A 203 13.28 -4.15 16.02
CA TYR A 203 12.03 -4.84 15.72
C TYR A 203 11.27 -4.05 14.66
N ILE A 204 11.14 -4.63 13.45
CA ILE A 204 10.29 -4.06 12.39
C ILE A 204 8.84 -4.31 12.81
N ARG A 205 8.17 -3.30 13.34
CA ARG A 205 6.72 -3.33 13.54
C ARG A 205 6.07 -2.96 12.22
N GLU A 206 5.70 -3.96 11.47
CA GLU A 206 4.88 -3.83 10.28
C GLU A 206 3.45 -3.48 10.66
N LEU A 207 2.84 -2.51 9.99
CA LEU A 207 1.44 -2.19 10.16
C LEU A 207 0.65 -2.71 8.97
N TYR A 208 -0.27 -3.62 9.26
CA TYR A 208 -1.15 -4.24 8.27
C TYR A 208 -2.40 -3.40 8.04
N TRP A 209 -2.77 -3.30 6.77
CA TRP A 209 -4.06 -2.75 6.37
C TRP A 209 -4.78 -3.76 5.49
N VAL A 210 -6.06 -3.99 5.80
CA VAL A 210 -6.91 -4.91 5.04
C VAL A 210 -8.28 -4.27 4.91
N ARG A 211 -8.79 -4.24 3.69
CA ARG A 211 -10.17 -3.83 3.42
C ARG A 211 -10.78 -4.62 2.27
N THR A 212 -12.06 -4.98 2.44
CA THR A 212 -12.88 -5.57 1.39
C THR A 212 -13.93 -4.55 1.00
N MET A 213 -13.98 -4.23 -0.28
CA MET A 213 -14.84 -3.19 -0.85
C MET A 213 -15.73 -3.80 -1.92
N LYS A 214 -17.00 -3.39 -1.96
CA LYS A 214 -17.93 -3.84 -2.99
C LYS A 214 -17.63 -3.11 -4.30
N VAL A 215 -17.53 -3.85 -5.38
CA VAL A 215 -17.37 -3.30 -6.72
C VAL A 215 -18.73 -2.74 -7.18
N ARG A 216 -18.73 -1.60 -7.84
CA ARG A 216 -19.95 -1.04 -8.41
C ARG A 216 -20.53 -1.99 -9.46
N PRO A 217 -21.86 -2.17 -9.49
CA PRO A 217 -22.50 -2.95 -10.56
C PRO A 217 -22.23 -2.28 -11.90
N TYR A 218 -22.34 -3.06 -12.98
CA TYR A 218 -22.31 -2.49 -14.33
C TYR A 218 -23.40 -1.45 -14.49
N TRP A 219 -23.06 -0.36 -15.16
CA TRP A 219 -24.05 0.67 -15.49
C TRP A 219 -25.07 0.10 -16.50
N ALA A 220 -26.34 0.17 -16.15
CA ALA A 220 -27.44 -0.05 -17.05
C ALA A 220 -28.01 1.32 -17.41
N PRO A 221 -28.11 1.67 -18.71
CA PRO A 221 -28.80 2.91 -19.08
C PRO A 221 -30.25 2.86 -18.58
N PRO A 222 -30.83 3.97 -18.16
CA PRO A 222 -32.24 4.02 -17.83
C PRO A 222 -33.04 3.56 -19.08
N THR A 223 -33.93 2.62 -18.87
CA THR A 223 -34.87 2.10 -19.86
C THR A 223 -35.94 3.14 -20.18
#